data_491d4178f95fe40da50c26a9671d2b87
#
_entry.id   491d4178f95fe40da50c26a9671d2b87
#
_cell.length_a   1.000
_cell.length_b   1.000
_cell.length_c   1.000
_cell.angle_alpha   90.00
_cell.angle_beta   90.00
_cell.angle_gamma   90.00
#
_symmetry.space_group_name_H-M   'P 1'
#
loop_
_entity.id
_entity.type
_entity.pdbx_description
1 polymer ?
#
loop_
_entity_poly.entity_id
_entity_poly.type
_entity_poly.pdbx_seq_one_letter_code
_entity_poly.pdbx_strand_id
1 'polypeptide(L)'
;VTNEDLSKIVETSDEWISSRSGIKERRVAKEENTTSLAILAGKRALENAGVTAEEIEVIIVATCTPDYFFPNTACQVQEAIGAKHAVAFDLSAACSGFLFALSTAQAYIKGGIYQLSEQKRCQK
;
A
#
# COMPACT_ATOMS: atom_id res chain seq x y z
N VAL A 1 0.53 -1.34 20.68
CA VAL A 1 1.57 -0.69 21.49
C VAL A 1 1.27 0.80 21.54
N THR A 2 1.06 1.33 22.73
CA THR A 2 0.80 2.75 22.98
C THR A 2 2.11 3.56 23.10
N ASN A 3 2.01 4.88 23.12
CA ASN A 3 3.15 5.74 23.42
C ASN A 3 3.67 5.52 24.85
N GLU A 4 2.77 5.24 25.79
CA GLU A 4 3.13 4.91 27.17
C GLU A 4 3.90 3.58 27.27
N ASP A 5 3.56 2.58 26.44
CA ASP A 5 4.35 1.34 26.37
C ASP A 5 5.75 1.60 25.83
N LEU A 6 5.89 2.49 24.84
CA LEU A 6 7.20 2.87 24.30
C LEU A 6 8.06 3.61 25.33
N SER A 7 7.47 4.46 26.15
CA SER A 7 8.22 5.20 27.19
C SER A 7 8.86 4.29 28.25
N LYS A 8 8.43 3.04 28.34
CA LYS A 8 9.06 2.02 29.21
C LYS A 8 10.32 1.39 28.61
N ILE A 9 10.55 1.60 27.29
CA ILE A 9 11.62 0.93 26.53
C ILE A 9 12.66 1.97 26.06
N VAL A 10 12.21 3.16 25.67
CA VAL A 10 13.05 4.23 25.15
C VAL A 10 12.69 5.56 25.81
N GLU A 11 13.66 6.48 25.86
CA GLU A 11 13.45 7.82 26.41
C GLU A 11 12.53 8.64 25.49
N THR A 12 11.25 8.65 25.80
CA THR A 12 10.20 9.37 25.07
C THR A 12 8.97 9.61 25.96
N SER A 13 7.99 10.36 25.45
CA SER A 13 6.70 10.55 26.12
C SER A 13 5.55 10.60 25.10
N ASP A 14 4.32 10.38 25.57
CA ASP A 14 3.13 10.54 24.73
C ASP A 14 3.04 11.97 24.16
N GLU A 15 3.31 12.97 24.97
CA GLU A 15 3.29 14.39 24.54
C GLU A 15 4.30 14.63 23.40
N TRP A 16 5.51 14.12 23.54
CA TRP A 16 6.57 14.26 22.52
C TRP A 16 6.19 13.62 21.20
N ILE A 17 5.66 12.39 21.24
CA ILE A 17 5.26 11.64 20.04
C ILE A 17 4.02 12.26 19.41
N SER A 18 2.98 12.52 20.22
CA SER A 18 1.68 13.00 19.72
C SER A 18 1.77 14.39 19.12
N SER A 19 2.56 15.30 19.73
CA SER A 19 2.73 16.66 19.22
C SER A 19 3.43 16.72 17.85
N ARG A 20 4.29 15.75 17.55
CA ARG A 20 5.07 15.70 16.29
C ARG A 20 4.45 14.85 15.19
N SER A 21 3.73 13.81 15.55
CA SER A 21 3.22 12.83 14.60
C SER A 21 1.71 12.61 14.63
N GLY A 22 1.04 13.04 15.71
CA GLY A 22 -0.36 12.71 15.96
C GLY A 22 -0.61 11.24 16.32
N ILE A 23 0.44 10.40 16.37
CA ILE A 23 0.32 8.96 16.61
C ILE A 23 0.18 8.68 18.09
N LYS A 24 -0.90 8.00 18.49
CA LYS A 24 -1.15 7.57 19.86
C LYS A 24 -0.80 6.10 20.10
N GLU A 25 -1.00 5.28 19.08
CA GLU A 25 -0.71 3.84 19.13
C GLU A 25 -0.26 3.31 17.77
N ARG A 26 0.39 2.16 17.76
CA ARG A 26 0.77 1.41 16.54
C ARG A 26 0.51 -0.08 16.72
N ARG A 27 0.32 -0.74 15.59
CA ARG A 27 0.31 -2.20 15.52
C ARG A 27 1.74 -2.67 15.23
N VAL A 28 2.14 -3.74 15.86
CA VAL A 28 3.46 -4.36 15.65
C VAL A 28 3.21 -5.73 15.06
N ALA A 29 3.81 -5.98 13.90
CA ALA A 29 3.80 -7.29 13.25
C ALA A 29 4.56 -8.30 14.15
N LYS A 30 4.11 -9.54 14.16
CA LYS A 30 4.76 -10.65 14.91
C LYS A 30 5.39 -11.63 13.93
N GLU A 31 4.60 -12.14 13.01
CA GLU A 31 5.00 -13.13 12.01
C GLU A 31 4.79 -12.61 10.59
N GLU A 32 4.01 -11.54 10.45
CA GLU A 32 3.73 -10.93 9.17
C GLU A 32 4.97 -10.19 8.66
N ASN A 33 5.19 -10.25 7.35
CA ASN A 33 6.19 -9.49 6.63
C ASN A 33 5.54 -8.42 5.72
N THR A 34 6.35 -7.61 5.04
CA THR A 34 5.87 -6.54 4.17
C THR A 34 4.93 -7.08 3.09
N THR A 35 5.29 -8.19 2.45
CA THR A 35 4.52 -8.81 1.38
C THR A 35 3.17 -9.33 1.87
N SER A 36 3.14 -10.06 2.99
CA SER A 36 1.88 -10.62 3.52
C SER A 36 0.89 -9.54 3.94
N LEU A 37 1.38 -8.44 4.53
CA LEU A 37 0.56 -7.28 4.87
C LEU A 37 0.04 -6.57 3.62
N ALA A 38 0.87 -6.41 2.59
CA ALA A 38 0.49 -5.79 1.32
C ALA A 38 -0.57 -6.64 0.58
N ILE A 39 -0.42 -7.96 0.54
CA ILE A 39 -1.41 -8.88 -0.03
C ILE A 39 -2.76 -8.75 0.68
N LEU A 40 -2.75 -8.76 2.01
CA LEU A 40 -3.98 -8.63 2.79
C LEU A 40 -4.66 -7.27 2.55
N ALA A 41 -3.87 -6.19 2.49
CA ALA A 41 -4.37 -4.86 2.17
C ALA A 41 -4.99 -4.81 0.77
N GLY A 42 -4.33 -5.40 -0.23
CA GLY A 42 -4.84 -5.49 -1.61
C GLY A 42 -6.17 -6.25 -1.70
N LYS A 43 -6.27 -7.42 -1.06
CA LYS A 43 -7.53 -8.18 -1.01
C LYS A 43 -8.68 -7.39 -0.40
N ARG A 44 -8.44 -6.76 0.75
CA ARG A 44 -9.45 -5.92 1.41
C ARG A 44 -9.84 -4.70 0.58
N ALA A 45 -8.89 -4.11 -0.15
CA ALA A 45 -9.17 -2.99 -1.03
C ALA A 45 -10.11 -3.40 -2.18
N LEU A 46 -9.88 -4.56 -2.81
CA LEU A 46 -10.77 -5.10 -3.84
C LEU A 46 -12.18 -5.37 -3.29
N GLU A 47 -12.28 -6.01 -2.13
CA GLU A 47 -13.55 -6.28 -1.46
C GLU A 47 -14.32 -4.98 -1.16
N ASN A 48 -13.65 -3.99 -0.58
CA ASN A 48 -14.27 -2.71 -0.23
C ASN A 48 -14.70 -1.89 -1.47
N ALA A 49 -13.94 -1.98 -2.56
CA ALA A 49 -14.26 -1.29 -3.80
C ALA A 49 -15.30 -2.02 -4.64
N GLY A 50 -15.59 -3.31 -4.35
CA GLY A 50 -16.50 -4.14 -5.14
C GLY A 50 -15.98 -4.38 -6.57
N VAL A 51 -14.67 -4.38 -6.77
CA VAL A 51 -14.01 -4.63 -8.07
C VAL A 51 -13.29 -5.97 -8.06
N THR A 52 -13.15 -6.57 -9.23
CA THR A 52 -12.43 -7.83 -9.40
C THR A 52 -10.95 -7.58 -9.66
N ALA A 53 -10.11 -8.56 -9.37
CA ALA A 53 -8.69 -8.47 -9.67
C ALA A 53 -8.38 -8.32 -11.17
N GLU A 54 -9.25 -8.83 -12.03
CA GLU A 54 -9.11 -8.72 -13.50
C GLU A 54 -9.30 -7.29 -14.02
N GLU A 55 -10.01 -6.43 -13.25
CA GLU A 55 -10.21 -5.03 -13.59
C GLU A 55 -9.01 -4.13 -13.19
N ILE A 56 -8.06 -4.68 -12.44
CA ILE A 56 -6.88 -3.92 -11.99
C ILE A 56 -5.85 -3.85 -13.12
N GLU A 57 -5.44 -2.65 -13.46
CA GLU A 57 -4.46 -2.38 -14.51
C GLU A 57 -3.08 -1.95 -13.96
N VAL A 58 -3.03 -1.46 -12.71
CA VAL A 58 -1.77 -1.06 -12.08
C VAL A 58 -1.79 -1.37 -10.58
N ILE A 59 -0.67 -1.85 -10.09
CA ILE A 59 -0.39 -2.08 -8.66
C ILE A 59 0.89 -1.35 -8.32
N ILE A 60 0.82 -0.43 -7.37
CA ILE A 60 1.98 0.30 -6.85
C ILE A 60 2.08 0.02 -5.36
N VAL A 61 3.17 -0.60 -4.95
CA VAL A 61 3.47 -0.80 -3.53
C VAL A 61 4.51 0.22 -3.08
N ALA A 62 4.11 1.10 -2.17
CA ALA A 62 5.00 2.10 -1.61
C ALA A 62 5.74 1.51 -0.40
N THR A 63 6.96 1.05 -0.61
CA THR A 63 7.82 0.52 0.44
C THR A 63 9.29 0.80 0.17
N CYS A 64 10.07 1.04 1.23
CA CYS A 64 11.52 1.08 1.19
C CYS A 64 12.16 -0.16 1.88
N THR A 65 11.33 -1.06 2.40
CA THR A 65 11.73 -2.28 3.09
C THR A 65 11.01 -3.50 2.51
N PRO A 66 11.20 -3.80 1.20
CA PRO A 66 10.63 -5.00 0.63
C PRO A 66 11.28 -6.25 1.24
N ASP A 67 10.57 -7.38 1.24
CA ASP A 67 11.13 -8.65 1.72
C ASP A 67 12.19 -9.18 0.75
N TYR A 68 12.04 -8.90 -0.55
CA TYR A 68 12.96 -9.26 -1.64
C TYR A 68 13.13 -8.10 -2.61
N PHE A 69 14.33 -7.97 -3.17
CA PHE A 69 14.54 -7.03 -4.28
C PHE A 69 13.92 -7.54 -5.59
N PHE A 70 13.87 -8.86 -5.76
CA PHE A 70 13.26 -9.52 -6.90
C PHE A 70 12.77 -10.93 -6.51
N PRO A 71 11.52 -11.32 -6.86
CA PRO A 71 10.48 -10.43 -7.41
C PRO A 71 10.09 -9.34 -6.41
N ASN A 72 9.74 -8.15 -6.91
CA ASN A 72 9.33 -7.04 -6.05
C ASN A 72 7.99 -7.31 -5.34
N THR A 73 7.68 -6.55 -4.30
CA THR A 73 6.48 -6.75 -3.50
C THR A 73 5.20 -6.62 -4.32
N ALA A 74 5.14 -5.65 -5.25
CA ALA A 74 3.97 -5.44 -6.09
C ALA A 74 3.68 -6.64 -7.01
N CYS A 75 4.71 -7.31 -7.55
CA CYS A 75 4.54 -8.53 -8.34
C CYS A 75 4.01 -9.69 -7.50
N GLN A 76 4.47 -9.83 -6.25
CA GLN A 76 3.96 -10.85 -5.34
C GLN A 76 2.50 -10.58 -4.95
N VAL A 77 2.13 -9.32 -4.73
CA VAL A 77 0.74 -8.91 -4.51
C VAL A 77 -0.10 -9.22 -5.75
N GLN A 78 0.37 -8.87 -6.94
CA GLN A 78 -0.28 -9.13 -8.22
C GLN A 78 -0.65 -10.62 -8.38
N GLU A 79 0.30 -11.51 -8.15
CA GLU A 79 0.09 -12.95 -8.21
C GLU A 79 -0.94 -13.41 -7.18
N ALA A 80 -0.77 -12.98 -5.93
CA ALA A 80 -1.60 -13.45 -4.81
C ALA A 80 -3.06 -12.99 -4.88
N ILE A 81 -3.35 -11.84 -5.53
CA ILE A 81 -4.72 -11.37 -5.75
C ILE A 81 -5.30 -11.78 -7.11
N GLY A 82 -4.47 -12.30 -8.01
CA GLY A 82 -4.90 -12.75 -9.34
C GLY A 82 -5.06 -11.64 -10.38
N ALA A 83 -4.41 -10.49 -10.22
CA ALA A 83 -4.50 -9.33 -11.13
C ALA A 83 -3.58 -9.51 -12.37
N LYS A 84 -3.91 -10.48 -13.21
CA LYS A 84 -3.05 -10.96 -14.33
C LYS A 84 -2.70 -9.90 -15.37
N HIS A 85 -3.52 -8.86 -15.50
CA HIS A 85 -3.36 -7.80 -16.50
C HIS A 85 -2.71 -6.54 -15.96
N ALA A 86 -2.44 -6.49 -14.66
CA ALA A 86 -1.87 -5.31 -14.03
C ALA A 86 -0.37 -5.18 -14.32
N VAL A 87 0.08 -3.95 -14.48
CA VAL A 87 1.50 -3.60 -14.34
C VAL A 87 1.79 -3.43 -12.85
N ALA A 88 2.87 -4.02 -12.36
CA ALA A 88 3.19 -4.04 -10.94
C ALA A 88 4.61 -3.54 -10.67
N PHE A 89 4.78 -2.57 -9.79
CA PHE A 89 6.09 -2.07 -9.39
C PHE A 89 6.08 -1.50 -7.97
N ASP A 90 7.24 -1.56 -7.31
CA ASP A 90 7.46 -0.92 -6.03
C ASP A 90 7.93 0.52 -6.23
N LEU A 91 7.52 1.42 -5.33
CA LEU A 91 7.94 2.80 -5.28
C LEU A 91 8.61 3.07 -3.94
N SER A 92 9.88 3.42 -3.98
CA SER A 92 10.68 3.71 -2.78
C SER A 92 10.80 5.22 -2.58
N ALA A 93 10.08 5.76 -1.60
CA ALA A 93 10.13 7.18 -1.23
C ALA A 93 9.85 7.38 0.27
N ALA A 94 10.20 6.41 1.09
CA ALA A 94 10.07 6.43 2.55
C ALA A 94 8.70 6.99 3.01
N CYS A 95 8.69 7.96 3.91
CA CYS A 95 7.46 8.55 4.47
C CYS A 95 6.56 9.24 3.43
N SER A 96 7.10 9.65 2.28
CA SER A 96 6.36 10.26 1.18
C SER A 96 5.83 9.24 0.17
N GLY A 97 6.16 7.95 0.33
CA GLY A 97 5.87 6.90 -0.64
C GLY A 97 4.40 6.80 -1.03
N PHE A 98 3.49 6.84 -0.06
CA PHE A 98 2.05 6.79 -0.32
C PHE A 98 1.58 7.97 -1.19
N LEU A 99 2.00 9.19 -0.87
CA LEU A 99 1.62 10.38 -1.63
C LEU A 99 2.15 10.33 -3.07
N PHE A 100 3.37 9.84 -3.26
CA PHE A 100 3.96 9.69 -4.59
C PHE A 100 3.29 8.57 -5.38
N ALA A 101 2.97 7.45 -4.75
CA ALA A 101 2.20 6.38 -5.39
C ALA A 101 0.81 6.86 -5.82
N LEU A 102 0.12 7.59 -4.96
CA LEU A 102 -1.19 8.17 -5.25
C LEU A 102 -1.12 9.18 -6.42
N SER A 103 -0.13 10.07 -6.41
CA SER A 103 0.10 11.05 -7.48
C SER A 103 0.42 10.35 -8.81
N THR A 104 1.22 9.29 -8.77
CA THR A 104 1.55 8.47 -9.94
C THR A 104 0.31 7.79 -10.52
N ALA A 105 -0.47 7.14 -9.67
CA ALA A 105 -1.73 6.50 -10.09
C ALA A 105 -2.70 7.53 -10.70
N GLN A 106 -2.83 8.71 -10.07
CA GLN A 106 -3.67 9.79 -10.59
C GLN A 106 -3.19 10.29 -11.95
N ALA A 107 -1.87 10.42 -12.14
CA ALA A 107 -1.30 10.85 -13.41
C ALA A 107 -1.57 9.82 -14.53
N TYR A 108 -1.48 8.53 -14.23
CA TYR A 108 -1.79 7.46 -15.17
C TYR A 108 -3.26 7.48 -15.60
N ILE A 109 -4.18 7.65 -14.64
CA ILE A 109 -5.62 7.73 -14.92
C ILE A 109 -5.93 8.98 -15.75
N LYS A 110 -5.43 10.16 -15.36
CA LYS A 110 -5.66 11.42 -16.06
C LYS A 110 -5.01 11.43 -17.45
N GLY A 111 -3.86 10.78 -17.58
CA GLY A 111 -3.17 10.63 -18.86
C GLY A 111 -3.79 9.58 -19.79
N GLY A 112 -4.82 8.86 -19.34
CA GLY A 112 -5.48 7.80 -20.13
C GLY A 112 -4.61 6.57 -20.35
N ILE A 113 -3.54 6.39 -19.57
CA ILE A 113 -2.66 5.20 -19.63
C ILE A 113 -3.39 4.00 -19.05
N TYR A 114 -4.07 4.19 -17.93
CA TYR A 114 -4.93 3.20 -17.29
C TYR A 114 -6.32 3.78 -17.05
N GLN A 115 -7.36 2.92 -17.15
CA GLN A 115 -8.75 3.34 -17.01
C GLN A 115 -9.33 2.90 -15.67
N LEU A 116 -10.22 3.71 -15.10
CA LEU A 116 -11.09 3.26 -14.04
C LEU A 116 -12.10 2.26 -14.59
N SER A 117 -12.43 1.22 -13.84
CA SER A 117 -13.36 0.17 -14.24
C SER A 117 -14.73 0.69 -14.72
N GLU A 118 -15.18 1.85 -14.24
CA GLU A 118 -16.43 2.49 -14.66
C GLU A 118 -16.37 3.05 -16.09
N GLN A 119 -15.21 3.52 -16.56
CA GLN A 119 -15.08 4.03 -17.95
C GLN A 119 -15.15 2.90 -18.98
N LYS A 120 -14.72 1.69 -18.64
CA LYS A 120 -14.85 0.51 -19.52
C LYS A 120 -16.30 0.07 -19.72
N ARG A 121 -17.17 0.32 -18.74
CA ARG A 121 -18.62 -0.01 -18.84
C ARG A 121 -19.39 0.93 -19.76
N CYS A 122 -18.93 2.15 -19.95
CA CYS A 122 -19.59 3.15 -20.82
C CYS A 122 -19.19 3.06 -22.30
N GLN A 123 -18.18 2.25 -22.63
CA GLN A 123 -17.69 2.11 -24.03
C GLN A 123 -18.20 0.83 -24.73
N LYS A 124 -19.06 0.04 -24.09
CA LYS A 124 -19.79 -1.10 -24.69
C LYS A 124 -21.25 -0.72 -24.92
#